data_2f102da4a6545b6df38b3bc3a95ca974
#
_entry.id   2f102da4a6545b6df38b3bc3a95ca974
#
_cell.length_a   1.000
_cell.length_b   1.000
_cell.length_c   1.000
_cell.angle_alpha   90.00
_cell.angle_beta   90.00
_cell.angle_gamma   90.00
#
_symmetry.space_group_name_H-M   'P 1'
#
loop_
_entity.id
_entity.type
_entity.pdbx_description
1 polymer ?
#
loop_
_entity_poly.entity_id
_entity_poly.type
_entity_poly.pdbx_seq_one_letter_code
_entity_poly.pdbx_strand_id
1 'polypeptide(L)'
;MNKLISLIAIMFATMVSTAFAADKVTIQLKWVTQAQFAGYYVAKDKGFYDAEGLDVTIKPGGPDIAPAQVLAGGGADVMVDWMPSALAARE
;
A
#
# COMPACT_ATOMS: atom_id res chain seq x y z
N MET A 1 5.59 41.70 -23.88
CA MET A 1 4.73 40.60 -24.30
C MET A 1 5.40 39.24 -24.09
N ASN A 2 6.60 39.01 -24.63
CA ASN A 2 7.27 37.71 -24.51
C ASN A 2 7.61 37.29 -23.06
N LYS A 3 7.89 38.26 -22.19
CA LYS A 3 8.20 38.00 -20.75
C LYS A 3 6.97 37.51 -19.97
N LEU A 4 5.77 37.95 -20.32
CA LEU A 4 4.53 37.55 -19.68
C LEU A 4 4.14 36.11 -20.03
N ILE A 5 4.32 35.74 -21.32
CA ILE A 5 4.06 34.37 -21.81
C ILE A 5 5.04 33.38 -21.18
N SER A 6 6.32 33.76 -21.03
CA SER A 6 7.32 32.92 -20.35
C SER A 6 7.00 32.68 -18.87
N LEU A 7 6.49 33.65 -18.16
CA LEU A 7 6.05 33.54 -16.76
C LEU A 7 4.87 32.59 -16.61
N ILE A 8 3.89 32.65 -17.50
CA ILE A 8 2.72 31.74 -17.50
C ILE A 8 3.14 30.32 -17.79
N ALA A 9 4.07 30.10 -18.73
CA ALA A 9 4.58 28.78 -19.05
C ALA A 9 5.34 28.14 -17.88
N ILE A 10 6.13 28.90 -17.15
CA ILE A 10 6.85 28.44 -15.95
C ILE A 10 5.87 28.07 -14.84
N MET A 11 4.82 28.86 -14.62
CA MET A 11 3.79 28.60 -13.64
C MET A 11 3.00 27.30 -13.95
N PHE A 12 2.73 27.06 -15.24
CA PHE A 12 2.06 25.83 -15.69
C PHE A 12 2.94 24.59 -15.51
N ALA A 13 4.24 24.68 -15.79
CA ALA A 13 5.21 23.60 -15.60
C ALA A 13 5.37 23.25 -14.11
N THR A 14 5.31 24.24 -13.21
CA THR A 14 5.38 24.02 -11.76
C THR A 14 4.14 23.29 -11.21
N MET A 15 2.95 23.54 -11.79
CA MET A 15 1.72 22.84 -11.40
C MET A 15 1.71 21.39 -11.86
N VAL A 16 2.33 21.06 -13.01
CA VAL A 16 2.42 19.70 -13.55
C VAL A 16 3.43 18.85 -12.76
N SER A 17 4.46 19.48 -12.15
CA SER A 17 5.49 18.77 -11.39
C SER A 17 5.07 18.40 -9.96
N THR A 18 3.86 18.74 -9.53
CA THR A 18 3.31 18.35 -8.21
C THR A 18 2.51 17.05 -8.26
N ALA A 19 2.77 16.20 -9.25
CA ALA A 19 2.19 14.86 -9.27
C ALA A 19 2.64 14.09 -8.01
N PHE A 20 1.68 13.66 -7.20
CA PHE A 20 1.96 12.94 -5.97
C PHE A 20 2.58 11.58 -6.27
N ALA A 21 3.71 11.27 -5.62
CA ALA A 21 4.18 9.91 -5.53
C ALA A 21 3.20 9.11 -4.68
N ALA A 22 2.88 7.88 -5.09
CA ALA A 22 2.04 6.99 -4.32
C ALA A 22 2.75 6.59 -3.02
N ASP A 23 2.01 6.51 -1.93
CA ASP A 23 2.51 6.00 -0.67
C ASP A 23 2.65 4.49 -0.74
N LYS A 24 3.82 3.98 -0.39
CA LYS A 24 4.09 2.53 -0.39
C LYS A 24 3.55 1.91 0.89
N VAL A 25 2.70 0.90 0.72
CA VAL A 25 2.12 0.14 1.83
C VAL A 25 2.34 -1.34 1.58
N THR A 26 2.87 -2.05 2.57
CA THR A 26 3.04 -3.51 2.53
C THR A 26 2.03 -4.15 3.47
N ILE A 27 1.23 -5.07 2.94
CA ILE A 27 0.25 -5.85 3.69
C ILE A 27 0.76 -7.28 3.83
N GLN A 28 0.89 -7.77 5.06
CA GLN A 28 1.20 -9.16 5.35
C GLN A 28 -0.09 -9.93 5.58
N LEU A 29 -0.40 -10.89 4.72
CA LEU A 29 -1.55 -11.76 4.89
C LEU A 29 -1.25 -12.87 5.89
N LYS A 30 -2.31 -13.46 6.45
CA LYS A 30 -2.20 -14.50 7.49
C LYS A 30 -1.79 -15.85 6.93
N TRP A 31 -2.22 -16.17 5.70
CA TRP A 31 -2.06 -17.52 5.18
C TRP A 31 -1.69 -17.50 3.70
N VAL A 32 -1.47 -18.68 3.13
CA VAL A 32 -1.20 -18.84 1.70
C VAL A 32 -2.35 -18.28 0.87
N THR A 33 -2.09 -17.99 -0.39
CA THR A 33 -3.08 -17.39 -1.29
C THR A 33 -4.30 -18.30 -1.41
N GLN A 34 -5.43 -17.80 -0.93
CA GLN A 34 -6.71 -18.51 -0.90
C GLN A 34 -7.85 -17.54 -1.18
N ALA A 35 -9.03 -18.08 -1.49
CA ALA A 35 -10.22 -17.30 -1.84
C ALA A 35 -10.60 -16.26 -0.79
N GLN A 36 -10.35 -16.53 0.49
CA GLN A 36 -10.66 -15.60 1.58
C GLN A 36 -9.87 -14.29 1.49
N PHE A 37 -8.75 -14.28 0.77
CA PHE A 37 -7.92 -13.09 0.56
C PHE A 37 -8.16 -12.44 -0.80
N ALA A 38 -9.13 -12.93 -1.58
CA ALA A 38 -9.37 -12.46 -2.94
C ALA A 38 -9.59 -10.95 -3.03
N GLY A 39 -10.26 -10.35 -2.03
CA GLY A 39 -10.53 -8.91 -2.01
C GLY A 39 -9.27 -8.05 -2.08
N TYR A 40 -8.20 -8.45 -1.42
CA TYR A 40 -6.93 -7.71 -1.45
C TYR A 40 -6.30 -7.71 -2.84
N TYR A 41 -6.28 -8.88 -3.47
CA TYR A 41 -5.70 -9.04 -4.82
C TYR A 41 -6.55 -8.38 -5.90
N VAL A 42 -7.87 -8.48 -5.80
CA VAL A 42 -8.80 -7.83 -6.73
C VAL A 42 -8.67 -6.31 -6.64
N ALA A 43 -8.58 -5.75 -5.44
CA ALA A 43 -8.41 -4.31 -5.25
C ALA A 43 -7.11 -3.82 -5.89
N LYS A 44 -6.03 -4.60 -5.80
CA LYS A 44 -4.77 -4.26 -6.45
C LYS A 44 -4.88 -4.37 -7.97
N ASP A 45 -5.40 -5.48 -8.47
CA ASP A 45 -5.50 -5.76 -9.91
C ASP A 45 -6.38 -4.74 -10.64
N LYS A 46 -7.46 -4.31 -10.03
CA LYS A 46 -8.38 -3.33 -10.60
C LYS A 46 -7.95 -1.87 -10.38
N GLY A 47 -6.81 -1.64 -9.74
CA GLY A 47 -6.29 -0.29 -9.52
C GLY A 47 -7.02 0.51 -8.44
N PHE A 48 -7.75 -0.15 -7.54
CA PHE A 48 -8.47 0.55 -6.47
C PHE A 48 -7.52 1.18 -5.46
N TYR A 49 -6.40 0.51 -5.16
CA TYR A 49 -5.37 1.10 -4.31
C TYR A 49 -4.70 2.29 -4.99
N ASP A 50 -4.39 2.17 -6.28
CA ASP A 50 -3.78 3.25 -7.06
C ASP A 50 -4.68 4.49 -7.08
N ALA A 51 -6.00 4.30 -7.18
CA ALA A 51 -6.98 5.39 -7.15
C ALA A 51 -6.96 6.16 -5.83
N GLU A 52 -6.56 5.49 -4.73
CA GLU A 52 -6.43 6.11 -3.41
C GLU A 52 -5.01 6.62 -3.13
N GLY A 53 -4.14 6.62 -4.13
CA GLY A 53 -2.77 7.08 -3.99
C GLY A 53 -1.85 6.10 -3.25
N LEU A 54 -2.17 4.81 -3.26
CA LEU A 54 -1.42 3.77 -2.57
C LEU A 54 -0.73 2.83 -3.56
N ASP A 55 0.55 2.57 -3.31
CA ASP A 55 1.30 1.52 -3.98
C ASP A 55 1.40 0.33 -3.02
N VAL A 56 0.51 -0.64 -3.19
CA VAL A 56 0.34 -1.75 -2.25
C VAL A 56 1.13 -2.98 -2.71
N THR A 57 1.94 -3.51 -1.80
CA THR A 57 2.59 -4.81 -1.92
C THR A 57 1.88 -5.80 -1.01
N ILE A 58 1.42 -6.91 -1.56
CA ILE A 58 0.73 -7.96 -0.81
C ILE A 58 1.70 -9.12 -0.62
N LYS A 59 2.00 -9.45 0.64
CA LYS A 59 2.84 -10.59 1.01
C LYS A 59 1.95 -11.74 1.47
N PRO A 60 1.95 -12.88 0.79
CA PRO A 60 1.21 -14.04 1.29
C PRO A 60 1.82 -14.55 2.59
N GLY A 61 1.00 -15.18 3.42
CA GLY A 61 1.44 -15.83 4.64
C GLY A 61 1.69 -17.32 4.44
N GLY A 62 1.73 -18.04 5.52
CA GLY A 62 1.95 -19.49 5.52
C GLY A 62 2.23 -20.01 6.93
N PRO A 63 2.45 -21.33 7.07
CA PRO A 63 2.67 -21.94 8.37
C PRO A 63 3.92 -21.43 9.10
N ASP A 64 4.92 -20.96 8.36
CA ASP A 64 6.18 -20.48 8.94
C ASP A 64 6.24 -18.96 9.10
N ILE A 65 5.12 -18.27 8.85
CA ILE A 65 5.06 -16.81 8.90
C ILE A 65 4.11 -16.37 10.01
N ALA A 66 4.64 -15.61 10.96
CA ALA A 66 3.84 -14.97 12.00
C ALA A 66 3.64 -13.49 11.64
N PRO A 67 2.45 -13.06 11.18
CA PRO A 67 2.23 -11.69 10.74
C PRO A 67 2.60 -10.64 11.77
N ALA A 68 2.31 -10.88 13.05
CA ALA A 68 2.66 -9.95 14.12
C ALA A 68 4.16 -9.72 14.24
N GLN A 69 4.97 -10.76 14.04
CA GLN A 69 6.43 -10.64 14.06
C GLN A 69 6.95 -9.89 12.83
N VAL A 70 6.34 -10.12 11.67
CA VAL A 70 6.69 -9.39 10.44
C VAL A 70 6.41 -7.91 10.62
N LEU A 71 5.26 -7.56 11.16
CA LEU A 71 4.88 -6.18 11.44
C LEU A 71 5.84 -5.53 12.44
N ALA A 72 6.09 -6.19 13.56
CA ALA A 72 6.97 -5.69 14.61
C ALA A 72 8.42 -5.49 14.12
N GLY A 73 8.86 -6.34 13.21
CA GLY A 73 10.20 -6.26 12.63
C GLY A 73 10.33 -5.26 11.49
N GLY A 74 9.27 -4.54 11.15
CA GLY A 74 9.29 -3.54 10.06
C GLY A 74 9.14 -4.13 8.66
N GLY A 75 8.77 -5.42 8.54
CA GLY A 75 8.59 -6.08 7.25
C GLY A 75 7.24 -5.82 6.58
N ALA A 76 6.31 -5.20 7.29
CA ALA A 76 5.00 -4.80 6.78
C ALA A 76 4.46 -3.60 7.55
N ASP A 77 3.53 -2.89 6.92
CA ASP A 77 2.85 -1.74 7.53
C ASP A 77 1.51 -2.13 8.14
N VAL A 78 0.87 -3.14 7.54
CA VAL A 78 -0.44 -3.66 7.95
C VAL A 78 -0.36 -5.18 7.93
N MET A 79 -1.04 -5.82 8.87
CA MET A 79 -1.17 -7.29 8.87
C MET A 79 -2.63 -7.71 8.92
N VAL A 80 -2.91 -8.84 8.32
CA VAL A 80 -4.16 -9.58 8.47
C VAL A 80 -3.88 -10.79 9.34
N ASP A 81 -4.64 -10.96 10.40
CA ASP A 81 -4.43 -12.07 11.34
C ASP A 81 -5.77 -12.65 11.77
N TRP A 82 -5.72 -13.81 12.39
CA TRP A 82 -6.89 -14.42 13.03
C TRP A 82 -7.03 -13.90 14.46
N MET A 83 -8.26 -13.70 14.89
CA MET A 83 -8.53 -13.09 16.19
C MET A 83 -7.82 -13.76 17.36
N PRO A 84 -7.78 -15.10 17.48
CA PRO A 84 -7.06 -15.73 18.58
C PRO A 84 -5.56 -15.39 18.61
N SER A 85 -4.92 -15.40 17.43
CA SER A 85 -3.50 -15.04 17.30
C SER A 85 -3.25 -13.59 17.64
N ALA A 86 -4.13 -12.70 17.16
CA ALA A 86 -4.02 -11.26 17.39
C ALA A 86 -4.20 -10.93 18.88
N LEU A 87 -5.14 -11.58 19.54
CA LEU A 87 -5.35 -11.41 20.99
C LEU A 87 -4.14 -11.88 21.79
N ALA A 88 -3.56 -13.04 21.43
CA ALA A 88 -2.36 -13.54 22.07
C ALA A 88 -1.16 -12.60 21.89
N ALA A 89 -0.99 -12.05 20.70
CA ALA A 89 0.10 -11.12 20.40
C ALA A 89 -0.04 -9.77 21.12
N ARG A 90 -1.23 -9.43 21.56
CA ARG A 90 -1.52 -8.19 22.27
C ARG A 90 -1.02 -8.19 23.71
N GLU A 91 -0.91 -9.35 24.31
CA GLU A 91 -0.43 -9.52 25.69
C GLU A 91 1.09 -9.32 25.81
#